data_56e58c558b67ced7321406e9b3dcc174
#
_entry.id   56e58c558b67ced7321406e9b3dcc174
#
_cell.length_a   1.000
_cell.length_b   1.000
_cell.length_c   1.000
_cell.angle_alpha   90.00
_cell.angle_beta   90.00
_cell.angle_gamma   90.00
#
_symmetry.space_group_name_H-M   'P 1'
#
loop_
_entity.id
_entity.type
_entity.pdbx_description
1 polymer ?
#
loop_
_entity_poly.entity_id
_entity_poly.type
_entity_poly.pdbx_seq_one_letter_code
_entity_poly.pdbx_strand_id
1 'polypeptide(L)'
;MATAKDVTALAAGEIGVSESPAGSNTVRYNTEYYGRKVSGGAYPWCVVFLWWVFRQAGASGLFYGGGKTASCGTLRSYAKRHGQWVTADYRPGDILLYDFSGKQSTPEHAGILERVTRSGGLVAIEGNTSAADPSNGGTVRRRSRRVSQVVGAYRPAYDTERKAITVPASQVRRGDRGSHVLALQVLLNGVAGAELEVDGVAGEATEGAIRSAQRAHGLTEDGIAGKHTWGALLG
;
A
#
# COMPACT_ATOMS: atom_id res chain seq x y z
N MET A 1 -0.92 -2.77 -9.80
CA MET A 1 -1.38 -1.57 -9.06
C MET A 1 -0.37 -1.27 -7.95
N ALA A 2 -0.27 -0.04 -7.49
CA ALA A 2 0.76 0.37 -6.52
C ALA A 2 0.48 -0.19 -5.12
N THR A 3 1.53 -0.65 -4.45
CA THR A 3 1.50 -1.15 -3.07
C THR A 3 1.77 -0.03 -2.06
N ALA A 4 1.50 -0.28 -0.78
CA ALA A 4 1.89 0.62 0.31
C ALA A 4 3.40 0.91 0.29
N LYS A 5 4.22 -0.10 -0.04
CA LYS A 5 5.67 0.01 -0.14
C LYS A 5 6.12 0.97 -1.24
N ASP A 6 5.48 0.91 -2.43
CA ASP A 6 5.82 1.81 -3.54
C ASP A 6 5.53 3.26 -3.18
N VAL A 7 4.37 3.53 -2.59
CA VAL A 7 3.96 4.87 -2.18
C VAL A 7 4.86 5.42 -1.06
N THR A 8 5.17 4.62 -0.04
CA THR A 8 6.07 5.04 1.06
C THR A 8 7.51 5.24 0.59
N ALA A 9 8.01 4.41 -0.33
CA ALA A 9 9.36 4.55 -0.90
C ALA A 9 9.47 5.84 -1.71
N LEU A 10 8.45 6.18 -2.50
CA LEU A 10 8.40 7.43 -3.24
C LEU A 10 8.37 8.64 -2.29
N ALA A 11 7.53 8.59 -1.25
CA ALA A 11 7.50 9.64 -0.23
C ALA A 11 8.87 9.83 0.45
N ALA A 12 9.58 8.73 0.76
CA ALA A 12 10.90 8.76 1.36
C ALA A 12 11.97 9.35 0.43
N GLY A 13 11.85 9.17 -0.88
CA GLY A 13 12.71 9.79 -1.89
C GLY A 13 12.63 11.32 -1.95
N GLU A 14 11.56 11.89 -1.41
CA GLU A 14 11.32 13.34 -1.37
C GLU A 14 11.90 14.03 -0.10
N ILE A 15 12.47 13.27 0.83
CA ILE A 15 13.03 13.83 2.07
C ILE A 15 14.10 14.87 1.74
N GLY A 16 13.97 16.06 2.36
CA GLY A 16 14.86 17.20 2.16
C GLY A 16 14.32 18.25 1.19
N VAL A 17 13.29 17.94 0.39
CA VAL A 17 12.62 18.95 -0.44
C VAL A 17 12.00 20.00 0.47
N SER A 18 12.27 21.27 0.18
CA SER A 18 11.86 22.43 1.00
C SER A 18 11.21 23.50 0.14
N GLU A 19 10.48 24.38 0.82
CA GLU A 19 9.97 25.63 0.24
C GLU A 19 11.09 26.57 -0.19
N SER A 20 10.82 27.34 -1.20
CA SER A 20 11.69 28.42 -1.61
C SER A 20 10.89 29.65 -2.05
N PRO A 21 10.98 30.78 -1.32
CA PRO A 21 11.71 31.00 -0.04
C PRO A 21 11.13 30.23 1.13
N ALA A 22 11.90 30.07 2.20
CA ALA A 22 11.44 29.41 3.42
C ALA A 22 10.20 30.14 4.02
N GLY A 23 9.24 29.36 4.54
CA GLY A 23 7.99 29.88 5.12
C GLY A 23 6.98 30.40 4.09
N SER A 24 7.23 30.22 2.80
CA SER A 24 6.38 30.76 1.74
C SER A 24 5.26 29.84 1.27
N ASN A 25 5.29 28.55 1.62
CA ASN A 25 4.47 27.50 1.02
C ASN A 25 4.67 27.36 -0.52
N THR A 26 5.74 27.96 -1.06
CA THR A 26 6.10 27.84 -2.47
C THR A 26 6.94 26.58 -2.66
N VAL A 27 6.32 25.55 -3.15
CA VAL A 27 6.92 24.23 -3.40
C VAL A 27 6.31 23.58 -4.65
N ARG A 28 7.05 22.66 -5.28
CA ARG A 28 6.57 22.01 -6.52
C ARG A 28 5.23 21.30 -6.36
N TYR A 29 4.96 20.70 -5.21
CA TYR A 29 3.70 20.00 -4.94
C TYR A 29 2.50 20.94 -5.04
N ASN A 30 2.61 22.13 -4.43
CA ASN A 30 1.60 23.18 -4.52
C ASN A 30 1.44 23.68 -5.97
N THR A 31 2.55 23.88 -6.68
CA THR A 31 2.50 24.33 -8.09
C THR A 31 1.74 23.34 -8.96
N GLU A 32 2.00 22.04 -8.81
CA GLU A 32 1.29 20.99 -9.57
C GLU A 32 -0.18 20.85 -9.12
N TYR A 33 -0.43 20.95 -7.80
CA TYR A 33 -1.79 20.84 -7.27
C TYR A 33 -2.69 21.97 -7.75
N TYR A 34 -2.22 23.22 -7.67
CA TYR A 34 -3.01 24.40 -8.04
C TYR A 34 -2.88 24.77 -9.53
N GLY A 35 -2.00 24.12 -10.29
CA GLY A 35 -1.74 24.43 -11.70
C GLY A 35 -1.04 25.78 -11.92
N ARG A 36 -0.54 26.41 -10.85
CA ARG A 36 0.17 27.67 -10.86
C ARG A 36 1.04 27.81 -9.62
N LYS A 37 2.07 28.66 -9.68
CA LYS A 37 2.85 29.01 -8.50
C LYS A 37 1.96 29.74 -7.49
N VAL A 38 1.99 29.30 -6.24
CA VAL A 38 1.27 29.89 -5.10
C VAL A 38 2.23 30.20 -3.97
N SER A 39 1.84 31.14 -3.08
CA SER A 39 2.63 31.55 -1.91
C SER A 39 1.71 32.03 -0.81
N GLY A 40 2.16 31.91 0.44
CA GLY A 40 1.48 32.41 1.63
C GLY A 40 0.72 31.37 2.43
N GLY A 41 0.24 31.76 3.61
CA GLY A 41 -0.34 30.87 4.63
C GLY A 41 -1.62 30.13 4.23
N ALA A 42 -2.27 30.55 3.15
CA ALA A 42 -3.46 29.88 2.63
C ALA A 42 -3.18 28.54 1.91
N TYR A 43 -1.91 28.17 1.75
CA TYR A 43 -1.48 27.03 0.96
C TYR A 43 -0.66 25.99 1.76
N PRO A 44 -1.14 25.49 2.92
CA PRO A 44 -0.46 24.41 3.64
C PRO A 44 -0.43 23.16 2.76
N TRP A 45 0.69 22.43 2.78
CA TRP A 45 0.90 21.39 1.76
C TRP A 45 1.18 19.98 2.30
N CYS A 46 0.88 19.69 3.56
CA CYS A 46 1.03 18.34 4.10
C CYS A 46 0.15 17.31 3.33
N VAL A 47 -1.13 17.61 3.13
CA VAL A 47 -2.06 16.75 2.37
C VAL A 47 -1.80 16.84 0.87
N VAL A 48 -1.38 18.01 0.36
CA VAL A 48 -1.00 18.20 -1.05
C VAL A 48 0.22 17.36 -1.42
N PHE A 49 1.20 17.27 -0.51
CA PHE A 49 2.34 16.36 -0.68
C PHE A 49 1.88 14.90 -0.83
N LEU A 50 0.98 14.44 0.00
CA LEU A 50 0.44 13.09 -0.09
C LEU A 50 -0.32 12.86 -1.41
N TRP A 51 -1.18 13.79 -1.83
CA TRP A 51 -1.81 13.74 -3.14
C TRP A 51 -0.80 13.59 -4.27
N TRP A 52 0.29 14.38 -4.23
CA TRP A 52 1.37 14.33 -5.22
C TRP A 52 2.07 12.96 -5.21
N VAL A 53 2.42 12.44 -4.05
CA VAL A 53 3.06 11.12 -3.88
C VAL A 53 2.20 10.01 -4.49
N PHE A 54 0.91 9.96 -4.18
CA PHE A 54 0.01 8.95 -4.75
C PHE A 54 -0.11 9.06 -6.26
N ARG A 55 -0.11 10.28 -6.78
CA ARG A 55 -0.14 10.52 -8.23
C ARG A 55 1.13 10.01 -8.91
N GLN A 56 2.31 10.33 -8.39
CA GLN A 56 3.58 9.88 -8.95
C GLN A 56 3.76 8.35 -8.85
N ALA A 57 3.20 7.74 -7.84
CA ALA A 57 3.20 6.28 -7.67
C ALA A 57 2.20 5.56 -8.60
N GLY A 58 1.46 6.25 -9.46
CA GLY A 58 0.39 5.65 -10.26
C GLY A 58 -0.80 5.15 -9.41
N ALA A 59 -0.93 5.66 -8.19
CA ALA A 59 -1.90 5.26 -7.17
C ALA A 59 -3.00 6.29 -6.94
N SER A 60 -3.25 7.21 -7.88
CA SER A 60 -4.21 8.31 -7.71
C SER A 60 -5.58 7.84 -7.24
N GLY A 61 -6.09 6.72 -7.74
CA GLY A 61 -7.37 6.16 -7.33
C GLY A 61 -7.45 5.75 -5.85
N LEU A 62 -6.31 5.50 -5.22
CA LEU A 62 -6.22 5.12 -3.81
C LEU A 62 -6.23 6.34 -2.86
N PHE A 63 -6.01 7.54 -3.37
CA PHE A 63 -6.07 8.77 -2.60
C PHE A 63 -7.35 9.53 -2.90
N TYR A 64 -8.22 9.68 -1.90
CA TYR A 64 -9.45 10.47 -2.02
C TYR A 64 -10.32 10.09 -3.25
N GLY A 65 -10.37 8.80 -3.61
CA GLY A 65 -11.12 8.30 -4.76
C GLY A 65 -10.63 8.82 -6.12
N GLY A 66 -9.38 9.24 -6.23
CA GLY A 66 -8.80 9.84 -7.44
C GLY A 66 -8.98 11.35 -7.52
N GLY A 67 -9.66 11.95 -6.54
CA GLY A 67 -9.89 13.40 -6.47
C GLY A 67 -8.74 14.18 -5.84
N LYS A 68 -9.01 15.44 -5.52
CA LYS A 68 -8.09 16.38 -4.88
C LYS A 68 -8.64 16.91 -3.56
N THR A 69 -7.79 16.95 -2.54
CA THR A 69 -8.04 17.73 -1.32
C THR A 69 -6.72 18.20 -0.72
N ALA A 70 -6.71 19.41 -0.14
CA ALA A 70 -5.61 19.94 0.66
C ALA A 70 -5.95 19.94 2.16
N SER A 71 -7.14 19.45 2.55
CA SER A 71 -7.70 19.53 3.90
C SER A 71 -7.63 18.19 4.62
N CYS A 72 -6.98 18.17 5.79
CA CYS A 72 -6.99 17.02 6.71
C CYS A 72 -8.42 16.64 7.13
N GLY A 73 -9.27 17.64 7.42
CA GLY A 73 -10.67 17.41 7.80
C GLY A 73 -11.50 16.77 6.69
N THR A 74 -11.31 17.22 5.46
CA THR A 74 -11.98 16.65 4.29
C THR A 74 -11.51 15.21 4.05
N LEU A 75 -10.21 14.93 4.17
CA LEU A 75 -9.66 13.59 4.01
C LEU A 75 -10.19 12.63 5.10
N ARG A 76 -10.26 13.09 6.37
CA ARG A 76 -10.90 12.35 7.47
C ARG A 76 -12.35 12.00 7.16
N SER A 77 -13.12 12.98 6.71
CA SER A 77 -14.55 12.79 6.38
C SER A 77 -14.74 11.80 5.24
N TYR A 78 -13.89 11.86 4.24
CA TYR A 78 -13.87 10.89 3.14
C TYR A 78 -13.59 9.48 3.68
N ALA A 79 -12.50 9.30 4.43
CA ALA A 79 -12.12 8.00 4.97
C ALA A 79 -13.22 7.36 5.82
N LYS A 80 -13.90 8.15 6.65
CA LYS A 80 -15.05 7.69 7.45
C LYS A 80 -16.21 7.21 6.59
N ARG A 81 -16.60 7.98 5.57
CA ARG A 81 -17.71 7.61 4.69
C ARG A 81 -17.46 6.34 3.87
N HIS A 82 -16.20 6.02 3.60
CA HIS A 82 -15.81 4.88 2.77
C HIS A 82 -15.31 3.67 3.58
N GLY A 83 -15.48 3.67 4.92
CA GLY A 83 -15.03 2.57 5.77
C GLY A 83 -13.50 2.40 5.83
N GLN A 84 -12.76 3.44 5.47
CA GLN A 84 -11.29 3.46 5.40
C GLN A 84 -10.64 4.22 6.56
N TRP A 85 -11.43 4.57 7.58
CA TRP A 85 -10.94 5.24 8.79
C TRP A 85 -10.57 4.24 9.86
N VAL A 86 -9.34 4.32 10.37
CA VAL A 86 -8.84 3.46 11.45
C VAL A 86 -8.31 4.31 12.60
N THR A 87 -8.46 3.81 13.84
CA THR A 87 -8.00 4.49 15.07
C THR A 87 -7.03 3.65 15.89
N ALA A 88 -6.71 2.45 15.41
CA ALA A 88 -5.75 1.51 16.00
C ALA A 88 -5.11 0.66 14.90
N ASP A 89 -4.15 -0.20 15.28
CA ASP A 89 -3.49 -1.15 14.39
C ASP A 89 -2.94 -0.51 13.10
N TYR A 90 -2.30 0.63 13.26
CA TYR A 90 -1.71 1.38 12.15
C TYR A 90 -0.69 0.54 11.40
N ARG A 91 -0.69 0.65 10.06
CA ARG A 91 0.16 -0.14 9.15
C ARG A 91 0.91 0.78 8.18
N PRO A 92 2.08 0.37 7.69
CA PRO A 92 2.77 1.11 6.63
C PRO A 92 1.83 1.43 5.48
N GLY A 93 1.89 2.65 4.99
CA GLY A 93 0.99 3.18 3.96
C GLY A 93 -0.27 3.88 4.49
N ASP A 94 -0.62 3.74 5.77
CA ASP A 94 -1.70 4.53 6.37
C ASP A 94 -1.35 6.02 6.35
N ILE A 95 -2.29 6.86 5.99
CA ILE A 95 -2.16 8.32 6.10
C ILE A 95 -2.62 8.72 7.50
N LEU A 96 -1.64 9.00 8.36
CA LEU A 96 -1.90 9.44 9.73
C LEU A 96 -2.36 10.91 9.73
N LEU A 97 -3.39 11.19 10.49
CA LEU A 97 -3.89 12.55 10.72
C LEU A 97 -3.62 12.95 12.19
N TYR A 98 -2.94 14.07 12.37
CA TYR A 98 -2.44 14.52 13.65
C TYR A 98 -3.20 15.73 14.21
N ASP A 99 -3.32 15.75 15.53
CA ASP A 99 -3.69 16.91 16.32
C ASP A 99 -2.62 17.10 17.40
N PHE A 100 -1.85 18.17 17.30
CA PHE A 100 -0.79 18.49 18.26
C PHE A 100 -1.29 19.29 19.46
N SER A 101 -2.57 19.72 19.47
CA SER A 101 -3.19 20.41 20.60
C SER A 101 -3.46 19.51 21.81
N GLY A 102 -3.39 18.17 21.61
CA GLY A 102 -3.70 17.16 22.62
C GLY A 102 -5.21 16.88 22.81
N LYS A 103 -6.08 17.59 22.09
CA LYS A 103 -7.55 17.41 22.19
C LYS A 103 -8.07 16.26 21.32
N GLN A 104 -7.26 15.76 20.40
CA GLN A 104 -7.59 14.71 19.41
C GLN A 104 -8.91 14.95 18.65
N SER A 105 -9.25 16.21 18.41
CA SER A 105 -10.55 16.59 17.86
C SER A 105 -10.50 16.90 16.37
N THR A 106 -9.62 17.81 15.97
CA THR A 106 -9.53 18.31 14.59
C THR A 106 -8.13 18.10 14.06
N PRO A 107 -7.96 17.29 13.00
CA PRO A 107 -6.63 17.08 12.45
C PRO A 107 -6.13 18.33 11.74
N GLU A 108 -4.92 18.73 12.07
CA GLU A 108 -4.24 19.92 11.52
C GLU A 108 -3.04 19.56 10.64
N HIS A 109 -2.58 18.32 10.69
CA HIS A 109 -1.43 17.84 9.92
C HIS A 109 -1.62 16.40 9.45
N ALA A 110 -0.84 15.99 8.44
CA ALA A 110 -0.90 14.63 7.87
C ALA A 110 0.48 14.14 7.43
N GLY A 111 0.67 12.82 7.51
CA GLY A 111 1.85 12.13 7.00
C GLY A 111 1.55 10.69 6.64
N ILE A 112 2.39 10.08 5.81
CA ILE A 112 2.26 8.66 5.47
C ILE A 112 3.13 7.81 6.40
N LEU A 113 2.54 6.80 7.01
CA LEU A 113 3.25 5.88 7.91
C LEU A 113 4.22 5.01 7.12
N GLU A 114 5.49 5.11 7.44
CA GLU A 114 6.55 4.28 6.86
C GLU A 114 6.70 2.96 7.62
N ARG A 115 6.69 3.01 8.94
CA ARG A 115 6.81 1.82 9.81
C ARG A 115 6.33 2.09 11.24
N VAL A 116 5.96 1.01 11.91
CA VAL A 116 5.75 0.98 13.36
C VAL A 116 7.03 0.40 14.00
N THR A 117 7.53 1.04 15.05
CA THR A 117 8.70 0.55 15.79
C THR A 117 8.32 -0.62 16.71
N ARG A 118 9.31 -1.38 17.18
CA ARG A 118 9.08 -2.48 18.16
C ARG A 118 8.42 -2.01 19.46
N SER A 119 8.65 -0.74 19.84
CA SER A 119 8.03 -0.11 21.02
C SER A 119 6.66 0.54 20.75
N GLY A 120 6.08 0.34 19.55
CA GLY A 120 4.79 0.91 19.17
C GLY A 120 4.83 2.37 18.70
N GLY A 121 6.03 2.99 18.61
CA GLY A 121 6.18 4.33 18.03
C GLY A 121 5.93 4.33 16.53
N LEU A 122 5.47 5.46 16.00
CA LEU A 122 5.16 5.61 14.59
C LEU A 122 6.26 6.41 13.88
N VAL A 123 6.74 5.94 12.74
CA VAL A 123 7.67 6.69 11.89
C VAL A 123 6.98 7.00 10.57
N ALA A 124 6.80 8.26 10.28
CA ALA A 124 6.08 8.74 9.10
C ALA A 124 6.93 9.68 8.24
N ILE A 125 6.61 9.76 6.96
CA ILE A 125 7.12 10.78 6.04
C ILE A 125 6.05 11.86 5.93
N GLU A 126 6.46 13.10 6.16
CA GLU A 126 5.56 14.24 6.26
C GLU A 126 6.07 15.40 5.42
N GLY A 127 5.20 15.99 4.62
CA GLY A 127 5.44 17.27 3.95
C GLY A 127 5.06 18.44 4.86
N ASN A 128 5.59 19.61 4.60
CA ASN A 128 5.28 20.84 5.33
C ASN A 128 5.56 20.74 6.85
N THR A 129 6.68 20.15 7.26
CA THR A 129 7.05 19.96 8.67
C THR A 129 8.50 20.37 8.93
N SER A 130 8.83 20.67 10.18
CA SER A 130 10.21 20.87 10.64
C SER A 130 10.39 20.37 12.08
N ALA A 131 11.60 20.49 12.63
CA ALA A 131 11.82 20.19 14.04
C ALA A 131 11.13 21.22 14.96
N ALA A 132 11.13 22.48 14.56
CA ALA A 132 10.57 23.61 15.33
C ALA A 132 9.04 23.72 15.15
N ASP A 133 8.55 23.49 13.93
CA ASP A 133 7.11 23.53 13.62
C ASP A 133 6.68 22.19 13.02
N PRO A 134 5.99 21.35 13.80
CA PRO A 134 5.56 20.03 13.35
C PRO A 134 4.44 20.04 12.32
N SER A 135 3.69 21.15 12.21
CA SER A 135 2.49 21.27 11.36
C SER A 135 2.64 22.20 10.16
N ASN A 136 3.64 23.09 10.17
CA ASN A 136 3.87 24.08 9.10
C ASN A 136 5.35 24.44 8.93
N GLY A 137 6.22 23.46 8.87
CA GLY A 137 7.68 23.67 8.90
C GLY A 137 8.39 23.69 7.55
N GLY A 138 7.68 23.66 6.44
CA GLY A 138 8.19 23.95 5.10
C GLY A 138 9.11 22.92 4.45
N THR A 139 9.24 21.69 4.99
CA THR A 139 10.17 20.67 4.47
C THR A 139 9.52 19.28 4.47
N VAL A 140 9.96 18.38 3.58
CA VAL A 140 9.65 16.95 3.66
C VAL A 140 10.62 16.26 4.61
N ARG A 141 10.10 15.60 5.65
CA ARG A 141 10.94 14.94 6.67
C ARG A 141 10.39 13.57 7.09
N ARG A 142 11.31 12.70 7.51
CA ARG A 142 10.97 11.52 8.32
C ARG A 142 10.81 11.96 9.77
N ARG A 143 9.66 11.64 10.37
CA ARG A 143 9.30 12.07 11.74
C ARG A 143 8.93 10.87 12.60
N SER A 144 9.40 10.87 13.85
CA SER A 144 8.89 9.96 14.88
C SER A 144 7.70 10.60 15.57
N ARG A 145 6.60 9.87 15.68
CA ARG A 145 5.34 10.34 16.27
C ARG A 145 4.86 9.38 17.35
N ARG A 146 4.20 9.91 18.38
CA ARG A 146 3.50 9.12 19.39
C ARG A 146 2.08 8.85 18.93
N VAL A 147 1.54 7.69 19.26
CA VAL A 147 0.13 7.34 18.96
C VAL A 147 -0.84 8.37 19.54
N SER A 148 -0.53 8.95 20.71
CA SER A 148 -1.36 9.99 21.34
C SER A 148 -1.48 11.29 20.53
N GLN A 149 -0.66 11.51 19.50
CA GLN A 149 -0.77 12.66 18.59
C GLN A 149 -1.65 12.35 17.37
N VAL A 150 -2.06 11.09 17.19
CA VAL A 150 -2.82 10.65 16.02
C VAL A 150 -4.31 10.62 16.33
N VAL A 151 -5.09 11.40 15.61
CA VAL A 151 -6.57 11.40 15.68
C VAL A 151 -7.13 10.10 15.07
N GLY A 152 -6.42 9.53 14.14
CA GLY A 152 -6.71 8.33 13.38
C GLY A 152 -6.02 8.37 12.02
N ALA A 153 -6.28 7.39 11.18
CA ALA A 153 -5.68 7.31 9.87
C ALA A 153 -6.70 7.00 8.77
N TYR A 154 -6.44 7.53 7.59
CA TYR A 154 -7.02 7.05 6.36
C TYR A 154 -6.19 5.88 5.85
N ARG A 155 -6.81 4.72 5.68
CA ARG A 155 -6.19 3.51 5.12
C ARG A 155 -6.59 3.35 3.66
N PRO A 156 -5.73 3.71 2.70
CA PRO A 156 -6.01 3.46 1.29
C PRO A 156 -6.18 1.96 1.03
N ALA A 157 -7.05 1.62 0.10
CA ALA A 157 -7.29 0.24 -0.30
C ALA A 157 -6.19 -0.24 -1.26
N TYR A 158 -4.95 -0.30 -0.75
CA TYR A 158 -3.85 -0.87 -1.53
C TYR A 158 -4.19 -2.29 -1.96
N ASP A 159 -3.66 -2.70 -3.11
CA ASP A 159 -3.56 -4.12 -3.36
C ASP A 159 -2.83 -4.75 -2.17
N THR A 160 -3.51 -5.66 -1.50
CA THR A 160 -2.82 -6.49 -0.53
C THR A 160 -1.60 -7.04 -1.28
N GLU A 161 -0.40 -6.79 -0.74
CA GLU A 161 0.77 -7.49 -1.25
C GLU A 161 0.32 -8.93 -1.44
N ARG A 162 0.28 -9.40 -2.69
CA ARG A 162 0.16 -10.82 -2.91
C ARG A 162 1.31 -11.36 -2.09
N LYS A 163 1.03 -11.89 -0.89
CA LYS A 163 2.01 -12.73 -0.22
C LYS A 163 2.44 -13.64 -1.33
N ALA A 164 3.67 -13.48 -1.78
CA ALA A 164 4.26 -14.48 -2.62
C ALA A 164 4.09 -15.75 -1.80
N ILE A 165 3.08 -16.53 -2.16
CA ILE A 165 2.97 -17.87 -1.61
C ILE A 165 4.22 -18.50 -2.19
N THR A 166 5.28 -18.51 -1.36
CA THR A 166 6.44 -19.32 -1.65
C THR A 166 5.91 -20.74 -1.52
N VAL A 167 5.28 -21.21 -2.59
CA VAL A 167 4.96 -22.62 -2.72
C VAL A 167 6.33 -23.27 -2.72
N PRO A 168 6.65 -24.11 -1.72
CA PRO A 168 7.88 -24.88 -1.79
C PRO A 168 7.82 -25.51 -3.20
N ALA A 169 8.89 -25.40 -3.98
CA ALA A 169 9.00 -26.00 -5.30
C ALA A 169 9.07 -27.54 -5.19
N SER A 170 8.25 -28.10 -4.32
CA SER A 170 8.05 -29.53 -4.19
C SER A 170 7.31 -29.99 -5.43
N GLN A 171 7.90 -30.90 -6.16
CA GLN A 171 7.18 -31.58 -7.23
C GLN A 171 5.91 -32.21 -6.64
N VAL A 172 4.81 -32.08 -7.37
CA VAL A 172 3.56 -32.81 -7.08
C VAL A 172 3.32 -33.82 -8.17
N ARG A 173 3.16 -35.06 -7.78
CA ARG A 173 2.81 -36.19 -8.66
C ARG A 173 1.72 -37.02 -8.02
N ARG A 174 1.12 -37.89 -8.79
CA ARG A 174 0.09 -38.81 -8.29
C ARG A 174 0.59 -39.59 -7.07
N GLY A 175 -0.24 -39.63 -6.06
CA GLY A 175 0.04 -40.24 -4.75
C GLY A 175 0.52 -39.27 -3.66
N ASP A 176 1.00 -38.09 -4.02
CA ASP A 176 1.43 -37.08 -3.05
C ASP A 176 0.25 -36.54 -2.23
N ARG A 177 0.56 -36.08 -0.99
CA ARG A 177 -0.42 -35.56 -0.04
C ARG A 177 0.13 -34.35 0.71
N GLY A 178 -0.75 -33.43 1.11
CA GLY A 178 -0.41 -32.33 2.00
C GLY A 178 -0.66 -30.96 1.43
N SER A 179 -0.15 -29.92 2.12
CA SER A 179 -0.45 -28.52 1.82
C SER A 179 0.03 -28.06 0.44
N HIS A 180 1.09 -28.64 -0.09
CA HIS A 180 1.59 -28.34 -1.44
C HIS A 180 0.63 -28.87 -2.52
N VAL A 181 -0.05 -30.01 -2.26
CA VAL A 181 -1.10 -30.54 -3.15
C VAL A 181 -2.35 -29.66 -3.08
N LEU A 182 -2.77 -29.26 -1.88
CA LEU A 182 -3.87 -28.32 -1.69
C LEU A 182 -3.64 -27.04 -2.49
N ALA A 183 -2.44 -26.45 -2.38
CA ALA A 183 -2.10 -25.24 -3.11
C ALA A 183 -2.17 -25.42 -4.63
N LEU A 184 -1.71 -26.57 -5.14
CA LEU A 184 -1.78 -26.90 -6.56
C LEU A 184 -3.23 -27.04 -7.03
N GLN A 185 -4.08 -27.77 -6.29
CA GLN A 185 -5.50 -27.96 -6.62
C GLN A 185 -6.25 -26.63 -6.68
N VAL A 186 -5.99 -25.71 -5.72
CA VAL A 186 -6.55 -24.34 -5.74
C VAL A 186 -6.12 -23.60 -7.00
N LEU A 187 -4.84 -23.67 -7.38
CA LEU A 187 -4.32 -23.01 -8.59
C LEU A 187 -4.91 -23.62 -9.86
N LEU A 188 -4.96 -24.93 -9.97
CA LEU A 188 -5.53 -25.61 -11.14
C LEU A 188 -7.02 -25.25 -11.31
N ASN A 189 -7.78 -25.15 -10.23
CA ASN A 189 -9.17 -24.71 -10.30
C ASN A 189 -9.28 -23.22 -10.70
N GLY A 190 -8.47 -22.35 -10.10
CA GLY A 190 -8.55 -20.91 -10.30
C GLY A 190 -7.98 -20.42 -11.64
N VAL A 191 -6.93 -21.06 -12.15
CA VAL A 191 -6.19 -20.60 -13.34
C VAL A 191 -6.47 -21.46 -14.56
N ALA A 192 -6.56 -22.78 -14.37
CA ALA A 192 -6.76 -23.74 -15.47
C ALA A 192 -8.22 -24.23 -15.60
N GLY A 193 -9.12 -23.74 -14.74
CA GLY A 193 -10.53 -24.11 -14.79
C GLY A 193 -10.80 -25.60 -14.48
N ALA A 194 -9.91 -26.25 -13.73
CA ALA A 194 -10.12 -27.63 -13.30
C ALA A 194 -11.14 -27.66 -12.15
N GLU A 195 -12.10 -28.56 -12.21
CA GLU A 195 -13.11 -28.71 -11.15
C GLU A 195 -12.67 -29.81 -10.15
N LEU A 196 -11.53 -29.60 -9.49
CA LEU A 196 -10.96 -30.56 -8.53
C LEU A 196 -11.57 -30.36 -7.14
N GLU A 197 -11.77 -31.44 -6.42
CA GLU A 197 -11.91 -31.39 -4.97
C GLU A 197 -10.57 -30.98 -4.35
N VAL A 198 -10.59 -29.96 -3.46
CA VAL A 198 -9.39 -29.43 -2.79
C VAL A 198 -9.20 -30.21 -1.48
N ASP A 199 -8.74 -31.44 -1.59
CA ASP A 199 -8.59 -32.39 -0.49
C ASP A 199 -7.14 -32.64 -0.05
N GLY A 200 -6.18 -32.08 -0.81
CA GLY A 200 -4.76 -32.25 -0.55
C GLY A 200 -4.22 -33.61 -0.93
N VAL A 201 -4.90 -34.37 -1.80
CA VAL A 201 -4.48 -35.67 -2.31
C VAL A 201 -4.33 -35.59 -3.83
N ALA A 202 -3.14 -35.82 -4.34
CA ALA A 202 -2.89 -35.86 -5.77
C ALA A 202 -3.38 -37.19 -6.36
N GLY A 203 -4.68 -37.26 -6.60
CA GLY A 203 -5.32 -38.41 -7.27
C GLY A 203 -5.21 -38.35 -8.80
N GLU A 204 -5.94 -39.25 -9.47
CA GLU A 204 -6.01 -39.30 -10.93
C GLU A 204 -6.57 -38.02 -11.56
N ALA A 205 -7.60 -37.42 -10.91
CA ALA A 205 -8.17 -36.13 -11.35
C ALA A 205 -7.14 -34.99 -11.28
N THR A 206 -6.35 -34.95 -10.21
CA THR A 206 -5.29 -33.96 -10.06
C THR A 206 -4.20 -34.13 -11.10
N GLU A 207 -3.77 -35.38 -11.37
CA GLU A 207 -2.80 -35.68 -12.42
C GLU A 207 -3.33 -35.28 -13.82
N GLY A 208 -4.58 -35.56 -14.11
CA GLY A 208 -5.24 -35.15 -15.36
C GLY A 208 -5.28 -33.65 -15.54
N ALA A 209 -5.58 -32.91 -14.47
CA ALA A 209 -5.59 -31.46 -14.48
C ALA A 209 -4.18 -30.88 -14.69
N ILE A 210 -3.13 -31.49 -14.10
CA ILE A 210 -1.73 -31.11 -14.35
C ILE A 210 -1.40 -31.27 -15.83
N ARG A 211 -1.71 -32.42 -16.45
CA ARG A 211 -1.45 -32.66 -17.87
C ARG A 211 -2.19 -31.66 -18.77
N SER A 212 -3.44 -31.35 -18.44
CA SER A 212 -4.22 -30.35 -19.18
C SER A 212 -3.59 -28.94 -19.08
N ALA A 213 -3.15 -28.55 -17.90
CA ALA A 213 -2.44 -27.30 -17.72
C ALA A 213 -1.09 -27.25 -18.44
N GLN A 214 -0.32 -28.34 -18.39
CA GLN A 214 0.94 -28.46 -19.14
C GLN A 214 0.72 -28.30 -20.64
N ARG A 215 -0.31 -28.96 -21.21
CA ARG A 215 -0.69 -28.84 -22.63
C ARG A 215 -1.04 -27.39 -22.96
N ALA A 216 -1.88 -26.74 -22.15
CA ALA A 216 -2.30 -25.35 -22.37
C ALA A 216 -1.13 -24.36 -22.39
N HIS A 217 -0.06 -24.65 -21.66
CA HIS A 217 1.14 -23.83 -21.59
C HIS A 217 2.33 -24.32 -22.44
N GLY A 218 2.11 -25.32 -23.33
CA GLY A 218 3.15 -25.87 -24.22
C GLY A 218 4.29 -26.59 -23.49
N LEU A 219 4.03 -27.12 -22.30
CA LEU A 219 4.98 -27.88 -21.48
C LEU A 219 4.88 -29.39 -21.80
N THR A 220 5.89 -30.17 -21.40
CA THR A 220 5.83 -31.64 -21.46
C THR A 220 4.70 -32.17 -20.57
N GLU A 221 3.80 -32.96 -21.13
CA GLU A 221 2.63 -33.51 -20.44
C GLU A 221 2.99 -34.75 -19.61
N ASP A 222 3.90 -34.60 -18.63
CA ASP A 222 4.34 -35.72 -17.79
C ASP A 222 3.44 -35.98 -16.57
N GLY A 223 2.49 -35.05 -16.29
CA GLY A 223 1.61 -35.15 -15.13
C GLY A 223 2.28 -34.81 -13.79
N ILE A 224 3.48 -34.25 -13.83
CA ILE A 224 4.24 -33.85 -12.65
C ILE A 224 4.31 -32.34 -12.60
N ALA A 225 3.73 -31.73 -11.57
CA ALA A 225 3.83 -30.28 -11.36
C ALA A 225 5.19 -29.93 -10.77
N GLY A 226 6.21 -29.81 -11.64
CA GLY A 226 7.54 -29.35 -11.32
C GLY A 226 7.66 -27.83 -11.49
N LYS A 227 8.90 -27.29 -11.38
CA LYS A 227 9.21 -25.85 -11.46
C LYS A 227 8.56 -25.13 -12.65
N HIS A 228 8.58 -25.76 -13.82
CA HIS A 228 8.01 -25.16 -15.03
C HIS A 228 6.47 -25.10 -14.99
N THR A 229 5.83 -26.18 -14.49
CA THR A 229 4.36 -26.21 -14.33
C THR A 229 3.90 -25.19 -13.30
N TRP A 230 4.57 -25.11 -12.14
CA TRP A 230 4.29 -24.10 -11.14
C TRP A 230 4.49 -22.68 -11.69
N GLY A 231 5.59 -22.44 -12.42
CA GLY A 231 5.86 -21.14 -13.05
C GLY A 231 4.76 -20.73 -14.03
N ALA A 232 4.29 -21.65 -14.86
CA ALA A 232 3.23 -21.38 -15.83
C ALA A 232 1.86 -21.10 -15.18
N LEU A 233 1.56 -21.74 -14.04
CA LEU A 233 0.30 -21.51 -13.30
C LEU A 233 0.32 -20.22 -12.46
N LEU A 234 1.50 -19.71 -12.13
CA LEU A 234 1.64 -18.50 -11.30
C LEU A 234 1.80 -17.22 -12.13
N GLY A 235 2.04 -17.32 -13.46
CA GLY A 235 2.19 -16.20 -14.41
C GLY A 235 3.55 -15.56 -14.31
#